data_19ef3b2cfffae352896f34cbb7467939
#
_entry.id   19ef3b2cfffae352896f34cbb7467939
#
_cell.length_a   1.000
_cell.length_b   1.000
_cell.length_c   1.000
_cell.angle_alpha   90.00
_cell.angle_beta   90.00
_cell.angle_gamma   90.00
#
_symmetry.space_group_name_H-M   'P 1'
#
loop_
_entity.id
_entity.type
_entity.pdbx_description
1 polymer ?
#
loop_
_entity_poly.entity_id
_entity_poly.type
_entity_poly.pdbx_seq_one_letter_code
_entity_poly.pdbx_strand_id
1 'polypeptide(L)'
;MHILIINFKADFSPEDYNQGTSELAPVFAEVEGLHVKNFIFNHETKTYGGCYMFENKKVMEDYKASEIYKSIIENPDWTDFLVRDFEVHAEATEIQNRLKEKAA
;
A
#
# COMPACT_ATOMS: atom_id res chain seq x y z
N MET A 1 -12.99 4.58 -5.77
CA MET A 1 -11.78 4.05 -5.10
C MET A 1 -10.52 4.52 -5.81
N HIS A 2 -9.50 4.80 -5.03
CA HIS A 2 -8.22 5.27 -5.56
C HIS A 2 -7.09 4.42 -4.98
N ILE A 3 -6.20 3.92 -5.83
CA ILE A 3 -5.10 3.05 -5.41
C ILE A 3 -3.80 3.86 -5.34
N LEU A 4 -3.04 3.66 -4.27
CA LEU A 4 -1.70 4.19 -4.10
C LEU A 4 -0.74 3.01 -4.01
N ILE A 5 0.31 3.03 -4.83
CA ILE A 5 1.34 2.00 -4.79
C ILE A 5 2.67 2.67 -4.45
N ILE A 6 3.30 2.19 -3.38
CA ILE A 6 4.62 2.66 -2.96
C ILE A 6 5.56 1.48 -2.99
N ASN A 7 6.70 1.65 -3.66
CA ASN A 7 7.78 0.67 -3.64
C ASN A 7 9.07 1.36 -3.23
N PHE A 8 9.94 0.62 -2.57
CA PHE A 8 11.27 1.11 -2.21
C PHE A 8 12.23 -0.08 -2.07
N LYS A 9 13.51 0.23 -2.04
CA LYS A 9 14.57 -0.76 -1.81
C LYS A 9 15.03 -0.71 -0.36
N ALA A 10 15.24 -1.86 0.22
CA ALA A 10 15.75 -1.97 1.59
C ALA A 10 16.42 -3.34 1.78
N ASP A 11 17.15 -3.49 2.87
CA ASP A 11 17.84 -4.73 3.17
C ASP A 11 17.26 -5.36 4.45
N PHE A 12 16.06 -5.94 4.29
CA PHE A 12 15.40 -6.65 5.40
C PHE A 12 15.73 -8.13 5.37
N SER A 13 15.94 -8.72 6.55
CA SER A 13 15.80 -10.17 6.67
C SER A 13 14.30 -10.51 6.68
N PRO A 14 13.91 -11.75 6.31
CA PRO A 14 12.50 -12.13 6.41
C PRO A 14 11.90 -11.97 7.80
N GLU A 15 12.67 -12.27 8.85
CA GLU A 15 12.22 -12.13 10.24
C GLU A 15 11.96 -10.67 10.60
N ASP A 16 12.90 -9.78 10.27
CA ASP A 16 12.77 -8.35 10.54
C ASP A 16 11.58 -7.76 9.78
N TYR A 17 11.40 -8.16 8.54
CA TYR A 17 10.28 -7.70 7.73
C TYR A 17 8.94 -8.13 8.34
N ASN A 18 8.84 -9.40 8.72
CA ASN A 18 7.62 -9.94 9.33
C ASN A 18 7.28 -9.23 10.64
N GLN A 19 8.27 -9.00 11.47
CA GLN A 19 8.06 -8.29 12.74
C GLN A 19 7.64 -6.85 12.51
N GLY A 20 8.34 -6.13 11.64
CA GLY A 20 8.05 -4.73 11.35
C GLY A 20 6.67 -4.52 10.77
N THR A 21 6.26 -5.35 9.81
CA THR A 21 4.93 -5.23 9.20
C THR A 21 3.82 -5.57 10.19
N SER A 22 4.03 -6.57 11.04
CA SER A 22 3.05 -6.93 12.08
C SER A 22 2.86 -5.79 13.08
N GLU A 23 3.92 -5.08 13.41
CA GLU A 23 3.84 -3.92 14.32
C GLU A 23 3.15 -2.72 13.66
N LEU A 24 3.34 -2.53 12.36
CA LEU A 24 2.75 -1.41 11.63
C LEU A 24 1.30 -1.64 11.22
N ALA A 25 0.88 -2.87 11.05
CA ALA A 25 -0.47 -3.18 10.58
C ALA A 25 -1.56 -2.48 11.39
N PRO A 26 -1.54 -2.50 12.73
CA PRO A 26 -2.57 -1.79 13.50
C PRO A 26 -2.57 -0.28 13.29
N VAL A 27 -1.40 0.31 13.03
CA VAL A 27 -1.28 1.74 12.76
C VAL A 27 -2.02 2.11 11.48
N PHE A 28 -1.88 1.32 10.44
CA PHE A 28 -2.56 1.55 9.17
C PHE A 28 -4.06 1.29 9.26
N ALA A 29 -4.50 0.43 10.18
CA ALA A 29 -5.93 0.20 10.41
C ALA A 29 -6.66 1.48 10.85
N GLU A 30 -5.95 2.43 11.44
CA GLU A 30 -6.52 3.68 11.92
C GLU A 30 -6.51 4.80 10.86
N VAL A 31 -5.96 4.55 9.67
CA VAL A 31 -5.91 5.57 8.61
C VAL A 31 -7.30 5.76 8.01
N GLU A 32 -7.82 6.98 8.13
CA GLU A 32 -9.16 7.31 7.64
C GLU A 32 -9.24 7.17 6.13
N GLY A 33 -10.30 6.50 5.67
CA GLY A 33 -10.55 6.31 4.24
C GLY A 33 -9.71 5.21 3.59
N LEU A 34 -8.84 4.56 4.33
CA LEU A 34 -8.08 3.43 3.82
C LEU A 34 -8.88 2.14 4.03
N HIS A 35 -9.34 1.55 2.93
CA HIS A 35 -10.16 0.35 2.99
C HIS A 35 -9.34 -0.93 3.07
N VAL A 36 -8.29 -1.00 2.28
CA VAL A 36 -7.40 -2.17 2.22
C VAL A 36 -5.98 -1.70 2.02
N LYS A 37 -5.05 -2.30 2.74
CA LYS A 37 -3.63 -2.17 2.46
C LYS A 37 -3.01 -3.54 2.40
N ASN A 38 -2.40 -3.86 1.26
CA ASN A 38 -1.56 -5.04 1.13
C ASN A 38 -0.11 -4.62 1.34
N PHE A 39 0.56 -5.26 2.29
CA PHE A 39 2.01 -5.13 2.43
C PHE A 39 2.62 -6.03 1.36
N ILE A 40 3.38 -5.46 0.45
CA ILE A 40 3.94 -6.20 -0.68
C ILE A 40 5.46 -6.26 -0.57
N PHE A 41 6.02 -7.38 -0.99
CA PHE A 41 7.47 -7.58 -0.89
C PHE A 41 7.97 -8.55 -1.94
N ASN A 42 9.26 -8.40 -2.23
CA ASN A 42 10.00 -9.37 -3.02
C ASN A 42 11.43 -9.39 -2.45
N HIS A 43 11.74 -10.44 -1.69
CA HIS A 43 13.05 -10.55 -1.05
C HIS A 43 14.18 -10.75 -2.05
N GLU A 44 13.92 -11.34 -3.21
CA GLU A 44 14.94 -11.55 -4.24
C GLU A 44 15.43 -10.21 -4.82
N THR A 45 14.50 -9.28 -5.05
CA THR A 45 14.83 -7.97 -5.59
C THR A 45 15.04 -6.91 -4.51
N LYS A 46 14.88 -7.29 -3.24
CA LYS A 46 14.95 -6.35 -2.11
C LYS A 46 13.98 -5.19 -2.27
N THR A 47 12.79 -5.46 -2.81
CA THR A 47 11.76 -4.46 -3.05
C THR A 47 10.59 -4.67 -2.08
N TYR A 48 10.18 -3.60 -1.45
CA TYR A 48 9.15 -3.61 -0.41
C TYR A 48 8.19 -2.46 -0.62
N GLY A 49 7.02 -2.52 0.01
CA GLY A 49 6.09 -1.43 -0.09
C GLY A 49 4.68 -1.78 0.30
N GLY A 50 3.75 -1.04 -0.27
CA GLY A 50 2.34 -1.25 -0.02
C GLY A 50 1.49 -0.95 -1.23
N CYS A 51 0.38 -1.68 -1.34
CA CYS A 51 -0.68 -1.39 -2.27
C CYS A 51 -1.89 -0.99 -1.44
N TYR A 52 -2.29 0.27 -1.53
CA TYR A 52 -3.32 0.88 -0.69
C TYR A 52 -4.56 1.13 -1.52
N MET A 53 -5.74 0.79 -0.98
CA MET A 53 -7.00 1.16 -1.61
C MET A 53 -7.72 2.18 -0.73
N PHE A 54 -7.81 3.42 -1.20
CA PHE A 54 -8.48 4.51 -0.52
C PHE A 54 -9.88 4.72 -1.08
N GLU A 55 -10.76 5.26 -0.25
CA GLU A 55 -12.13 5.58 -0.64
C GLU A 55 -12.20 6.53 -1.84
N ASN A 56 -11.31 7.52 -1.87
CA ASN A 56 -11.21 8.49 -2.97
C ASN A 56 -9.82 9.13 -2.97
N LYS A 57 -9.57 9.94 -4.01
CA LYS A 57 -8.29 10.61 -4.16
C LYS A 57 -7.98 11.59 -3.03
N LYS A 58 -9.02 12.26 -2.50
CA LYS A 58 -8.81 13.25 -1.44
C LYS A 58 -8.25 12.60 -0.18
N VAL A 59 -8.80 11.48 0.27
CA VAL A 59 -8.29 10.80 1.47
C VAL A 59 -6.89 10.23 1.23
N MET A 60 -6.58 9.82 0.00
CA MET A 60 -5.22 9.43 -0.36
C MET A 60 -4.26 10.63 -0.21
N GLU A 61 -4.65 11.80 -0.73
CA GLU A 61 -3.82 13.00 -0.60
C GLU A 61 -3.65 13.41 0.88
N ASP A 62 -4.69 13.26 1.68
CA ASP A 62 -4.60 13.50 3.13
C ASP A 62 -3.59 12.56 3.79
N TYR A 63 -3.59 11.29 3.41
CA TYR A 63 -2.60 10.33 3.88
C TYR A 63 -1.19 10.76 3.49
N LYS A 64 -0.98 11.21 2.25
CA LYS A 64 0.33 11.66 1.78
C LYS A 64 0.83 12.91 2.51
N ALA A 65 -0.06 13.64 3.17
CA ALA A 65 0.30 14.78 4.02
C ALA A 65 0.54 14.37 5.49
N SER A 66 0.34 13.10 5.84
CA SER A 66 0.42 12.64 7.22
C SER A 66 1.85 12.37 7.67
N GLU A 67 2.02 12.32 9.01
CA GLU A 67 3.32 11.98 9.62
C GLU A 67 3.72 10.53 9.31
N ILE A 68 2.76 9.63 9.19
CA ILE A 68 3.02 8.23 8.84
C ILE A 68 3.72 8.16 7.48
N TYR A 69 3.15 8.84 6.49
CA TYR A 69 3.72 8.85 5.13
C TYR A 69 5.10 9.48 5.12
N LYS A 70 5.28 10.60 5.82
CA LYS A 70 6.58 11.28 5.92
C LYS A 70 7.64 10.36 6.51
N SER A 71 7.29 9.62 7.56
CA SER A 71 8.24 8.71 8.21
C SER A 71 8.71 7.60 7.28
N ILE A 72 7.86 7.19 6.34
CA ILE A 72 8.23 6.19 5.33
C ILE A 72 9.19 6.81 4.30
N ILE A 73 8.79 7.93 3.71
CA ILE A 73 9.54 8.57 2.62
C ILE A 73 10.89 9.11 3.10
N GLU A 74 10.96 9.55 4.34
CA GLU A 74 12.17 10.16 4.91
C GLU A 74 13.07 9.15 5.63
N ASN A 75 12.72 7.87 5.63
CA ASN A 75 13.53 6.84 6.27
C ASN A 75 14.88 6.72 5.57
N PRO A 76 16.00 6.98 6.27
CA PRO A 76 17.33 7.02 5.65
C PRO A 76 17.84 5.66 5.18
N ASP A 77 17.27 4.57 5.68
CA ASP A 77 17.69 3.22 5.33
C ASP A 77 16.98 2.67 4.10
N TRP A 78 15.99 3.39 3.57
CA TRP A 78 15.19 2.97 2.43
C TRP A 78 15.46 3.90 1.25
N THR A 79 15.60 3.31 0.05
CA THR A 79 15.99 4.04 -1.16
C THR A 79 15.09 3.72 -2.33
N ASP A 80 15.27 4.46 -3.42
CA ASP A 80 14.62 4.18 -4.71
C ASP A 80 13.10 4.14 -4.61
N PHE A 81 12.53 5.12 -3.92
CA PHE A 81 11.09 5.23 -3.78
C PHE A 81 10.42 5.47 -5.14
N LEU A 82 9.38 4.67 -5.40
CA LEU A 82 8.50 4.86 -6.55
C LEU A 82 7.08 4.95 -6.01
N VAL A 83 6.45 6.10 -6.19
CA VAL A 83 5.11 6.40 -5.67
C VAL A 83 4.20 6.67 -6.85
N ARG A 84 3.15 5.86 -7.01
CA ARG A 84 2.21 5.98 -8.12
C ARG A 84 0.80 5.84 -7.60
N ASP A 85 -0.15 6.50 -8.25
CA ASP A 85 -1.55 6.39 -7.87
C ASP A 85 -2.43 6.28 -9.11
N PHE A 86 -3.58 5.64 -8.93
CA PHE A 86 -4.48 5.31 -10.03
C PHE A 86 -5.93 5.34 -9.55
N GLU A 87 -6.80 5.84 -10.40
CA GLU A 87 -8.24 5.73 -10.16
C GLU A 87 -8.70 4.33 -10.54
N VAL A 88 -9.57 3.73 -9.73
CA VAL A 88 -10.16 2.43 -10.04
C VAL A 88 -11.35 2.64 -10.97
N HIS A 89 -11.38 1.91 -12.08
CA HIS A 89 -12.53 1.91 -12.97
C HIS A 89 -13.62 1.03 -12.33
N ALA A 90 -14.54 1.66 -11.62
CA ALA A 90 -15.50 0.96 -10.77
C ALA A 90 -16.39 -0.01 -11.55
N GLU A 91 -16.94 0.44 -12.68
CA GLU A 91 -17.86 -0.38 -13.48
C GLU A 91 -17.20 -1.65 -14.00
N ALA A 92 -16.07 -1.51 -14.68
CA ALA A 92 -15.37 -2.66 -15.26
C ALA A 92 -14.88 -3.62 -14.17
N THR A 93 -14.37 -3.07 -13.07
CA THR A 93 -13.89 -3.87 -11.94
C THR A 93 -15.03 -4.68 -11.32
N GLU A 94 -16.17 -4.05 -11.12
CA GLU A 94 -17.35 -4.73 -10.58
C GLU A 94 -17.84 -5.85 -11.49
N ILE A 95 -17.91 -5.60 -12.80
CA ILE A 95 -18.33 -6.60 -13.77
C ILE A 95 -17.39 -7.80 -13.73
N GLN A 96 -16.08 -7.55 -13.75
CA GLN A 96 -15.06 -8.61 -13.70
C GLN A 96 -15.23 -9.47 -12.44
N ASN A 97 -15.33 -8.83 -11.29
CA ASN A 97 -15.40 -9.55 -10.01
C ASN A 97 -16.68 -10.35 -9.88
N ARG A 98 -17.80 -9.80 -10.32
CA ARG A 98 -19.09 -10.49 -10.30
C ARG A 98 -19.09 -11.72 -11.19
N LEU A 99 -18.51 -11.63 -12.38
CA LEU A 99 -18.40 -12.78 -13.29
C LEU A 99 -17.50 -13.86 -12.73
N LYS A 100 -16.41 -13.49 -12.06
CA LYS A 100 -15.52 -14.44 -11.39
C LYS A 100 -16.23 -15.18 -10.27
N GLU A 101 -17.03 -14.49 -9.47
CA GLU A 101 -17.79 -15.11 -8.40
C GLU A 101 -18.78 -16.14 -8.94
N LYS A 102 -19.45 -15.82 -10.05
CA LYS A 102 -20.39 -16.75 -10.68
C LYS A 102 -19.72 -17.95 -11.32
N ALA A 103 -18.48 -17.77 -11.78
CA ALA A 103 -17.70 -18.85 -12.40
C ALA A 103 -17.10 -19.79 -11.36
N ALA A 104 -16.96 -19.32 -10.12
CA ALA A 104 -16.48 -20.13 -9.01
C ALA A 104 -17.60 -21.00 -8.44
#